data_a9759bb3c786ae9cdf04f71a5e66abfc
#
_entry.id   a9759bb3c786ae9cdf04f71a5e66abfc
#
_cell.length_a   1.000
_cell.length_b   1.000
_cell.length_c   1.000
_cell.angle_alpha   90.00
_cell.angle_beta   90.00
_cell.angle_gamma   90.00
#
_symmetry.space_group_name_H-M   'P 1'
#
loop_
_entity.id
_entity.type
_entity.pdbx_description
1 polymer ?
#
loop_
_entity_poly.entity_id
_entity_poly.type
_entity_poly.pdbx_seq_one_letter_code
_entity_poly.pdbx_strand_id
1 'polypeptide(L)'
;MCIRDSPGAVDGWVKLHEKFGNQSFSSLFQPTIDYARKGHPVSETIAYYLDRSKEVFKEYPNFSEVWMKDGETAGKGDVFKNPQLADTLEIIAEKGRAGFYEGEVAKTIADFIQTQGGFLTYDDLASFNSEWVDPVSSNYRGYAVWELPPNGQGVVALQILNILENFDLKEMGLFSSEYIHLFTEAKKLAFADRAKHYADPAFSEIPIKQLISKSYAKERAALIDKNKAALVDKSGIPSGGDTIYLTAADKFGNMVSLIQSNYRGMGSGMVPPGLGFMLQDRGELFSLVEGHANVIEGGKRPFHTIIPAFVTKDGKPFISFGVMGGATQPQAHAQIIINLIDFGYNLQEAGDAPRIVHSGSSQPTNEKMQTEAV
;
A
#
# COMPACT_ATOMS: atom_id res chain seq x y z
N MET A 1 -18.16 16.25 -8.49
CA MET A 1 -17.03 16.41 -7.53
C MET A 1 -16.02 15.33 -7.92
N CYS A 2 -14.97 15.77 -8.60
CA CYS A 2 -13.89 14.89 -9.05
C CYS A 2 -13.03 14.52 -7.84
N ILE A 3 -13.06 13.29 -7.41
CA ILE A 3 -12.13 12.77 -6.40
C ILE A 3 -11.01 12.08 -7.17
N ARG A 4 -9.73 12.44 -6.94
CA ARG A 4 -8.60 11.72 -7.55
C ARG A 4 -8.39 10.34 -6.92
N ASP A 5 -9.47 9.57 -6.79
CA ASP A 5 -9.46 8.17 -6.42
C ASP A 5 -9.58 7.26 -7.64
N SER A 6 -9.22 7.78 -8.81
CA SER A 6 -9.16 7.00 -10.05
C SER A 6 -8.15 5.87 -9.93
N PRO A 7 -8.45 4.67 -10.46
CA PRO A 7 -7.50 3.57 -10.50
C PRO A 7 -6.21 3.98 -11.20
N GLY A 8 -5.07 3.97 -10.50
CA GLY A 8 -3.81 4.53 -11.01
C GLY A 8 -2.81 3.51 -11.57
N ALA A 9 -3.05 2.20 -11.38
CA ALA A 9 -2.09 1.16 -11.70
C ALA A 9 -1.66 1.16 -13.17
N VAL A 10 -2.62 1.22 -14.10
CA VAL A 10 -2.35 1.13 -15.54
C VAL A 10 -1.52 2.32 -16.04
N ASP A 11 -1.84 3.55 -15.63
CA ASP A 11 -1.04 4.72 -16.00
C ASP A 11 0.37 4.66 -15.40
N GLY A 12 0.49 4.14 -14.17
CA GLY A 12 1.79 3.89 -13.55
C GLY A 12 2.62 2.86 -14.35
N TRP A 13 2.03 1.77 -14.83
CA TRP A 13 2.73 0.79 -15.67
C TRP A 13 3.20 1.41 -16.98
N VAL A 14 2.35 2.19 -17.64
CA VAL A 14 2.70 2.87 -18.90
C VAL A 14 3.86 3.84 -18.69
N LYS A 15 3.79 4.73 -17.70
CA LYS A 15 4.87 5.69 -17.40
C LYS A 15 6.18 5.04 -16.99
N LEU A 16 6.11 3.95 -16.21
CA LEU A 16 7.30 3.19 -15.86
C LEU A 16 7.93 2.56 -17.10
N HIS A 17 7.11 1.98 -17.96
CA HIS A 17 7.57 1.37 -19.21
C HIS A 17 8.13 2.40 -20.19
N GLU A 18 7.48 3.55 -20.39
CA GLU A 18 7.98 4.63 -21.26
C GLU A 18 9.37 5.12 -20.86
N LYS A 19 9.66 5.15 -19.55
CA LYS A 19 10.95 5.64 -19.03
C LYS A 19 12.04 4.58 -19.00
N PHE A 20 11.70 3.33 -18.70
CA PHE A 20 12.69 2.28 -18.42
C PHE A 20 12.51 1.00 -19.24
N GLY A 21 11.39 0.86 -19.96
CA GLY A 21 11.07 -0.37 -20.69
C GLY A 21 11.96 -0.57 -21.92
N ASN A 22 12.41 -1.81 -22.12
CA ASN A 22 13.23 -2.21 -23.26
C ASN A 22 12.51 -3.21 -24.19
N GLN A 23 11.43 -3.83 -23.73
CA GLN A 23 10.59 -4.73 -24.54
C GLN A 23 9.33 -3.98 -24.99
N SER A 24 8.59 -4.53 -25.95
CA SER A 24 7.30 -3.94 -26.31
C SER A 24 6.31 -4.04 -25.14
N PHE A 25 5.57 -2.98 -24.87
CA PHE A 25 4.58 -2.95 -23.79
C PHE A 25 3.61 -4.12 -23.89
N SER A 26 3.11 -4.40 -25.10
CA SER A 26 2.18 -5.51 -25.37
C SER A 26 2.75 -6.88 -25.02
N SER A 27 4.04 -7.12 -25.29
CA SER A 27 4.66 -8.42 -25.00
C SER A 27 4.73 -8.74 -23.48
N LEU A 28 4.76 -7.70 -22.64
CA LEU A 28 4.81 -7.87 -21.19
C LEU A 28 3.48 -8.36 -20.61
N PHE A 29 2.38 -8.13 -21.31
CA PHE A 29 1.05 -8.58 -20.87
C PHE A 29 0.74 -10.04 -21.24
N GLN A 30 1.41 -10.57 -22.26
CA GLN A 30 1.05 -11.88 -22.83
C GLN A 30 0.98 -13.00 -21.78
N PRO A 31 1.94 -13.16 -20.84
CA PRO A 31 1.85 -14.21 -19.82
C PRO A 31 0.61 -14.05 -18.93
N THR A 32 0.27 -12.82 -18.52
CA THR A 32 -0.89 -12.55 -17.66
C THR A 32 -2.21 -12.79 -18.41
N ILE A 33 -2.30 -12.38 -19.67
CA ILE A 33 -3.43 -12.66 -20.57
C ILE A 33 -3.62 -14.18 -20.70
N ASP A 34 -2.55 -14.91 -20.92
CA ASP A 34 -2.58 -16.38 -21.03
C ASP A 34 -3.08 -17.05 -19.74
N TYR A 35 -2.60 -16.61 -18.56
CA TYR A 35 -3.08 -17.10 -17.27
C TYR A 35 -4.56 -16.75 -17.03
N ALA A 36 -4.98 -15.55 -17.35
CA ALA A 36 -6.37 -15.15 -17.20
C ALA A 36 -7.30 -15.98 -18.12
N ARG A 37 -6.89 -16.25 -19.35
CA ARG A 37 -7.70 -16.96 -20.37
C ARG A 37 -7.65 -18.46 -20.20
N LYS A 38 -6.46 -19.06 -20.02
CA LYS A 38 -6.25 -20.50 -19.92
C LYS A 38 -6.46 -21.02 -18.51
N GLY A 39 -6.26 -20.16 -17.51
CA GLY A 39 -6.38 -20.42 -16.09
C GLY A 39 -5.05 -20.72 -15.41
N HIS A 40 -5.07 -20.63 -14.11
CA HIS A 40 -3.96 -20.96 -13.21
C HIS A 40 -4.47 -21.70 -11.97
N PRO A 41 -3.66 -22.57 -11.37
CA PRO A 41 -4.07 -23.27 -10.15
C PRO A 41 -4.10 -22.31 -8.96
N VAL A 42 -5.17 -22.40 -8.18
CA VAL A 42 -5.35 -21.60 -6.97
C VAL A 42 -4.54 -22.20 -5.81
N SER A 43 -3.70 -21.39 -5.17
CA SER A 43 -2.94 -21.82 -4.00
C SER A 43 -3.84 -21.91 -2.76
N GLU A 44 -3.37 -22.63 -1.73
CA GLU A 44 -4.11 -22.79 -0.47
C GLU A 44 -4.44 -21.45 0.20
N THR A 45 -3.48 -20.56 0.26
CA THR A 45 -3.66 -19.22 0.86
C THR A 45 -4.67 -18.39 0.08
N ILE A 46 -4.60 -18.41 -1.25
CA ILE A 46 -5.56 -17.69 -2.09
C ILE A 46 -6.96 -18.27 -1.96
N ALA A 47 -7.12 -19.59 -1.94
CA ALA A 47 -8.40 -20.25 -1.73
C ALA A 47 -9.04 -19.82 -0.39
N TYR A 48 -8.24 -19.76 0.67
CA TYR A 48 -8.69 -19.30 1.98
C TYR A 48 -9.21 -17.85 1.95
N TYR A 49 -8.49 -16.95 1.31
CA TYR A 49 -8.92 -15.55 1.20
C TYR A 49 -10.13 -15.37 0.29
N LEU A 50 -10.23 -16.12 -0.81
CA LEU A 50 -11.40 -16.10 -1.68
C LEU A 50 -12.66 -16.57 -0.94
N ASP A 51 -12.57 -17.65 -0.19
CA ASP A 51 -13.71 -18.17 0.59
C ASP A 51 -14.18 -17.17 1.66
N ARG A 52 -13.26 -16.55 2.39
CA ARG A 52 -13.60 -15.46 3.32
C ARG A 52 -14.26 -14.27 2.63
N SER A 53 -13.77 -13.91 1.44
CA SER A 53 -14.30 -12.78 0.67
C SER A 53 -15.69 -13.04 0.14
N LYS A 54 -16.05 -14.29 -0.16
CA LYS A 54 -17.37 -14.70 -0.60
C LYS A 54 -18.47 -14.20 0.35
N GLU A 55 -18.29 -14.40 1.64
CA GLU A 55 -19.31 -14.02 2.64
C GLU A 55 -19.51 -12.51 2.73
N VAL A 56 -18.50 -11.73 2.38
CA VAL A 56 -18.56 -10.26 2.41
C VAL A 56 -19.14 -9.70 1.11
N PHE A 57 -18.74 -10.26 -0.03
CA PHE A 57 -18.94 -9.61 -1.34
C PHE A 57 -19.91 -10.32 -2.29
N LYS A 58 -20.45 -11.49 -1.92
CA LYS A 58 -21.36 -12.27 -2.81
C LYS A 58 -22.57 -11.48 -3.33
N GLU A 59 -23.05 -10.49 -2.55
CA GLU A 59 -24.19 -9.64 -2.90
C GLU A 59 -23.76 -8.33 -3.62
N TYR A 60 -22.46 -8.11 -3.78
CA TYR A 60 -21.96 -6.91 -4.44
C TYR A 60 -22.08 -7.03 -5.97
N PRO A 61 -22.32 -5.93 -6.69
CA PRO A 61 -22.56 -5.95 -8.13
C PRO A 61 -21.50 -6.69 -8.93
N ASN A 62 -21.91 -7.71 -9.64
CA ASN A 62 -21.13 -8.58 -10.53
C ASN A 62 -19.98 -9.36 -9.85
N PHE A 63 -19.85 -9.33 -8.51
CA PHE A 63 -18.81 -10.10 -7.80
C PHE A 63 -18.95 -11.61 -8.09
N SER A 64 -20.15 -12.15 -7.88
CA SER A 64 -20.43 -13.59 -8.09
C SER A 64 -20.19 -14.03 -9.53
N GLU A 65 -20.44 -13.18 -10.52
CA GLU A 65 -20.23 -13.50 -11.94
C GLU A 65 -18.77 -13.82 -12.27
N VAL A 66 -17.81 -13.09 -11.63
CA VAL A 66 -16.39 -13.22 -11.93
C VAL A 66 -15.68 -14.18 -10.97
N TRP A 67 -16.04 -14.15 -9.69
CA TRP A 67 -15.27 -14.81 -8.63
C TRP A 67 -15.88 -16.09 -8.10
N MET A 68 -17.12 -16.41 -8.52
CA MET A 68 -17.84 -17.59 -8.04
C MET A 68 -18.30 -18.46 -9.20
N LYS A 69 -18.39 -19.76 -8.94
CA LYS A 69 -18.99 -20.75 -9.82
C LYS A 69 -19.89 -21.65 -8.98
N ASP A 70 -21.14 -21.83 -9.43
CA ASP A 70 -22.13 -22.64 -8.71
C ASP A 70 -22.32 -22.23 -7.23
N GLY A 71 -22.15 -20.92 -6.94
CA GLY A 71 -22.27 -20.35 -5.59
C GLY A 71 -21.01 -20.46 -4.72
N GLU A 72 -19.91 -21.00 -5.24
CA GLU A 72 -18.66 -21.20 -4.52
C GLU A 72 -17.49 -20.47 -5.19
N THR A 73 -16.50 -20.07 -4.39
CA THR A 73 -15.21 -19.56 -4.88
C THR A 73 -14.27 -20.72 -5.21
N ALA A 74 -13.25 -20.45 -6.00
CA ALA A 74 -12.28 -21.47 -6.38
C ALA A 74 -11.49 -21.99 -5.16
N GLY A 75 -11.46 -23.30 -4.98
CA GLY A 75 -10.72 -23.98 -3.93
C GLY A 75 -9.24 -24.24 -4.28
N LYS A 76 -8.49 -24.76 -3.31
CA LYS A 76 -7.08 -25.15 -3.49
C LYS A 76 -6.92 -26.15 -4.63
N GLY A 77 -6.12 -25.82 -5.62
CA GLY A 77 -5.83 -26.67 -6.78
C GLY A 77 -6.82 -26.52 -7.94
N ASP A 78 -7.93 -25.85 -7.75
CA ASP A 78 -8.85 -25.53 -8.84
C ASP A 78 -8.17 -24.62 -9.86
N VAL A 79 -8.57 -24.74 -11.13
CA VAL A 79 -8.10 -23.89 -12.19
C VAL A 79 -9.03 -22.68 -12.33
N PHE A 80 -8.60 -21.54 -11.81
CA PHE A 80 -9.34 -20.29 -11.95
C PHE A 80 -9.06 -19.64 -13.30
N LYS A 81 -10.13 -19.20 -13.96
CA LYS A 81 -10.09 -18.48 -15.26
C LYS A 81 -10.87 -17.18 -15.16
N ASN A 82 -10.36 -16.15 -15.83
CA ASN A 82 -11.04 -14.86 -15.93
C ASN A 82 -10.89 -14.30 -17.34
N PRO A 83 -11.70 -14.77 -18.29
CA PRO A 83 -11.64 -14.34 -19.69
C PRO A 83 -11.96 -12.85 -19.87
N GLN A 84 -12.84 -12.27 -19.05
CA GLN A 84 -13.17 -10.84 -19.10
C GLN A 84 -11.92 -9.98 -18.74
N LEU A 85 -11.14 -10.39 -17.74
CA LEU A 85 -9.88 -9.73 -17.43
C LEU A 85 -8.86 -9.88 -18.57
N ALA A 86 -8.81 -11.05 -19.22
CA ALA A 86 -7.93 -11.26 -20.37
C ALA A 86 -8.27 -10.27 -21.51
N ASP A 87 -9.56 -10.10 -21.83
CA ASP A 87 -10.01 -9.16 -22.86
C ASP A 87 -9.65 -7.70 -22.49
N THR A 88 -9.84 -7.31 -21.24
CA THR A 88 -9.43 -5.98 -20.75
C THR A 88 -7.92 -5.77 -20.86
N LEU A 89 -7.13 -6.77 -20.48
CA LEU A 89 -5.67 -6.71 -20.58
C LEU A 89 -5.16 -6.66 -22.02
N GLU A 90 -5.85 -7.33 -22.97
CA GLU A 90 -5.55 -7.22 -24.41
C GLU A 90 -5.75 -5.79 -24.91
N ILE A 91 -6.85 -5.14 -24.53
CA ILE A 91 -7.13 -3.74 -24.89
C ILE A 91 -6.02 -2.82 -24.34
N ILE A 92 -5.61 -3.02 -23.08
CA ILE A 92 -4.51 -2.24 -22.46
C ILE A 92 -3.18 -2.52 -23.15
N ALA A 93 -2.87 -3.78 -23.46
CA ALA A 93 -1.65 -4.17 -24.15
C ALA A 93 -1.53 -3.55 -25.56
N GLU A 94 -2.65 -3.43 -26.26
CA GLU A 94 -2.72 -2.85 -27.61
C GLU A 94 -2.69 -1.31 -27.59
N LYS A 95 -3.48 -0.67 -26.70
CA LYS A 95 -3.76 0.76 -26.72
C LYS A 95 -3.04 1.54 -25.60
N GLY A 96 -2.30 0.86 -24.73
CA GLY A 96 -1.61 1.49 -23.59
C GLY A 96 -2.59 2.21 -22.67
N ARG A 97 -2.23 3.41 -22.23
CA ARG A 97 -3.04 4.25 -21.34
C ARG A 97 -4.46 4.47 -21.87
N ALA A 98 -4.60 4.80 -23.15
CA ALA A 98 -5.91 5.07 -23.76
C ALA A 98 -6.84 3.86 -23.69
N GLY A 99 -6.30 2.63 -23.69
CA GLY A 99 -7.10 1.40 -23.56
C GLY A 99 -7.84 1.28 -22.23
N PHE A 100 -7.40 1.97 -21.19
CA PHE A 100 -8.03 1.92 -19.87
C PHE A 100 -8.75 3.22 -19.50
N TYR A 101 -8.12 4.36 -19.74
CA TYR A 101 -8.63 5.67 -19.29
C TYR A 101 -9.51 6.38 -20.32
N GLU A 102 -9.64 5.83 -21.51
CA GLU A 102 -10.44 6.37 -22.60
C GLU A 102 -11.28 5.24 -23.25
N GLY A 103 -12.22 5.59 -24.11
CA GLY A 103 -13.04 4.62 -24.83
C GLY A 103 -13.98 3.79 -23.95
N GLU A 104 -14.20 2.54 -24.36
CA GLU A 104 -15.23 1.68 -23.76
C GLU A 104 -14.92 1.26 -22.32
N VAL A 105 -13.66 0.97 -21.98
CA VAL A 105 -13.30 0.56 -20.62
C VAL A 105 -13.57 1.70 -19.63
N ALA A 106 -13.09 2.91 -19.92
CA ALA A 106 -13.34 4.08 -19.08
C ALA A 106 -14.83 4.41 -18.96
N LYS A 107 -15.56 4.32 -20.10
CA LYS A 107 -17.00 4.54 -20.12
C LYS A 107 -17.74 3.53 -19.25
N THR A 108 -17.42 2.25 -19.38
CA THR A 108 -18.02 1.17 -18.57
C THR A 108 -17.78 1.39 -17.07
N ILE A 109 -16.56 1.77 -16.68
CA ILE A 109 -16.23 2.07 -15.27
C ILE A 109 -17.06 3.26 -14.79
N ALA A 110 -17.08 4.37 -15.53
CA ALA A 110 -17.78 5.59 -15.13
C ALA A 110 -19.30 5.36 -15.03
N ASP A 111 -19.93 4.79 -16.05
CA ASP A 111 -21.35 4.49 -16.06
C ASP A 111 -21.75 3.56 -14.90
N PHE A 112 -20.94 2.54 -14.66
CA PHE A 112 -21.15 1.60 -13.55
C PHE A 112 -21.10 2.31 -12.19
N ILE A 113 -20.05 3.10 -11.91
CA ILE A 113 -19.90 3.84 -10.67
C ILE A 113 -21.06 4.81 -10.46
N GLN A 114 -21.46 5.56 -11.49
CA GLN A 114 -22.57 6.50 -11.40
C GLN A 114 -23.91 5.80 -11.15
N THR A 115 -24.13 4.64 -11.77
CA THR A 115 -25.33 3.81 -11.51
C THR A 115 -25.40 3.35 -10.05
N GLN A 116 -24.24 3.14 -9.40
CA GLN A 116 -24.15 2.81 -7.98
C GLN A 116 -24.21 4.06 -7.07
N GLY A 117 -24.43 5.26 -7.60
CA GLY A 117 -24.48 6.51 -6.83
C GLY A 117 -23.10 7.11 -6.52
N GLY A 118 -22.03 6.61 -7.12
CA GLY A 118 -20.68 7.14 -6.97
C GLY A 118 -20.43 8.38 -7.85
N PHE A 119 -19.28 9.01 -7.65
CA PHE A 119 -18.96 10.34 -8.23
C PHE A 119 -17.98 10.31 -9.39
N LEU A 120 -17.28 9.18 -9.63
CA LEU A 120 -16.27 9.07 -10.68
C LEU A 120 -16.92 9.19 -12.07
N THR A 121 -16.40 10.11 -12.88
CA THR A 121 -16.88 10.37 -14.23
C THR A 121 -15.89 9.87 -15.29
N TYR A 122 -16.32 9.82 -16.54
CA TYR A 122 -15.43 9.56 -17.68
C TYR A 122 -14.28 10.59 -17.76
N ASP A 123 -14.59 11.87 -17.57
CA ASP A 123 -13.59 12.95 -17.63
C ASP A 123 -12.55 12.83 -16.51
N ASP A 124 -12.95 12.31 -15.34
CA ASP A 124 -12.03 12.02 -14.25
C ASP A 124 -11.01 10.95 -14.62
N LEU A 125 -11.47 9.89 -15.29
CA LEU A 125 -10.60 8.84 -15.80
C LEU A 125 -9.71 9.38 -16.93
N ALA A 126 -10.28 10.04 -17.93
CA ALA A 126 -9.56 10.53 -19.10
C ALA A 126 -8.45 11.54 -18.71
N SER A 127 -8.72 12.40 -17.72
CA SER A 127 -7.78 13.41 -17.23
C SER A 127 -6.78 12.90 -16.19
N PHE A 128 -6.93 11.66 -15.70
CA PHE A 128 -6.03 11.09 -14.68
C PHE A 128 -4.59 10.98 -15.23
N ASN A 129 -3.63 11.36 -14.42
CA ASN A 129 -2.20 11.20 -14.70
C ASN A 129 -1.44 10.84 -13.42
N SER A 130 -0.60 9.83 -13.50
CA SER A 130 0.39 9.52 -12.46
C SER A 130 1.49 10.57 -12.43
N GLU A 131 2.13 10.75 -11.30
CA GLU A 131 3.19 11.73 -11.11
C GLU A 131 4.49 11.04 -10.69
N TRP A 132 5.59 11.54 -11.22
CA TRP A 132 6.91 11.23 -10.71
C TRP A 132 7.18 12.09 -9.47
N VAL A 133 7.58 11.45 -8.38
CA VAL A 133 7.95 12.12 -7.14
C VAL A 133 9.37 11.73 -6.73
N ASP A 134 10.10 12.66 -6.13
CA ASP A 134 11.41 12.35 -5.56
C ASP A 134 11.24 11.57 -4.25
N PRO A 135 11.91 10.42 -4.09
CA PRO A 135 11.88 9.70 -2.84
C PRO A 135 12.61 10.50 -1.74
N VAL A 136 12.23 10.24 -0.50
CA VAL A 136 12.87 10.82 0.68
C VAL A 136 13.63 9.76 1.45
N SER A 137 14.70 10.14 2.15
CA SER A 137 15.50 9.18 2.90
C SER A 137 15.92 9.69 4.26
N SER A 138 16.23 8.75 5.14
CA SER A 138 16.97 9.01 6.37
C SER A 138 18.09 8.00 6.53
N ASN A 139 19.21 8.44 7.08
CA ASN A 139 20.29 7.52 7.47
C ASN A 139 19.88 6.78 8.73
N TYR A 140 20.02 5.46 8.72
CA TYR A 140 19.89 4.61 9.90
C TYR A 140 21.15 3.78 10.05
N ARG A 141 22.00 4.09 11.04
CA ARG A 141 23.26 3.39 11.36
C ARG A 141 24.15 3.15 10.13
N GLY A 142 24.29 4.17 9.25
CA GLY A 142 25.13 4.12 8.07
C GLY A 142 24.44 3.61 6.80
N TYR A 143 23.17 3.26 6.85
CA TYR A 143 22.36 2.89 5.71
C TYR A 143 21.35 4.00 5.40
N ALA A 144 21.22 4.39 4.14
CA ALA A 144 20.14 5.29 3.73
C ALA A 144 18.90 4.48 3.38
N VAL A 145 17.84 4.64 4.17
CA VAL A 145 16.52 4.03 3.93
C VAL A 145 15.67 5.03 3.18
N TRP A 146 15.14 4.62 2.03
CA TRP A 146 14.39 5.43 1.09
C TRP A 146 12.93 5.02 1.05
N GLU A 147 12.04 6.00 1.13
CA GLU A 147 10.59 5.83 1.08
C GLU A 147 9.96 6.88 0.15
N LEU A 148 8.71 6.65 -0.26
CA LEU A 148 7.96 7.67 -0.97
C LEU A 148 7.36 8.69 0.02
N PRO A 149 7.30 9.98 -0.41
CA PRO A 149 6.68 11.05 0.40
C PRO A 149 5.16 10.85 0.52
N PRO A 150 4.47 11.64 1.37
CA PRO A 150 3.01 11.71 1.36
C PRO A 150 2.45 12.09 -0.03
N ASN A 151 1.26 11.67 -0.37
CA ASN A 151 0.10 11.19 0.44
C ASN A 151 0.23 9.76 0.99
N GLY A 152 1.30 9.02 0.66
CA GLY A 152 1.63 7.73 1.26
C GLY A 152 2.20 7.82 2.68
N GLN A 153 2.43 6.67 3.31
CA GLN A 153 2.89 6.61 4.71
C GLN A 153 4.38 6.24 4.87
N GLY A 154 5.21 6.28 3.82
CA GLY A 154 6.62 5.86 3.88
C GLY A 154 7.43 6.61 4.94
N VAL A 155 7.24 7.91 5.06
CA VAL A 155 7.91 8.76 6.04
C VAL A 155 7.74 8.28 7.50
N VAL A 156 6.64 7.58 7.81
CA VAL A 156 6.42 6.98 9.16
C VAL A 156 7.50 5.95 9.50
N ALA A 157 7.89 5.10 8.54
CA ALA A 157 8.95 4.11 8.75
C ALA A 157 10.28 4.81 9.08
N LEU A 158 10.59 5.88 8.36
CA LEU A 158 11.79 6.71 8.63
C LEU A 158 11.74 7.38 10.01
N GLN A 159 10.56 7.87 10.43
CA GLN A 159 10.38 8.44 11.77
C GLN A 159 10.58 7.40 12.87
N ILE A 160 10.00 6.20 12.74
CA ILE A 160 10.19 5.11 13.71
C ILE A 160 11.68 4.76 13.84
N LEU A 161 12.37 4.56 12.72
CA LEU A 161 13.79 4.26 12.69
C LEU A 161 14.62 5.37 13.35
N ASN A 162 14.35 6.64 13.01
CA ASN A 162 15.07 7.78 13.58
C ASN A 162 14.89 7.92 15.10
N ILE A 163 13.68 7.65 15.60
CA ILE A 163 13.41 7.68 17.04
C ILE A 163 14.17 6.55 17.73
N LEU A 164 14.07 5.32 17.17
CA LEU A 164 14.71 4.14 17.75
C LEU A 164 16.24 4.14 17.67
N GLU A 165 16.83 4.87 16.72
CA GLU A 165 18.30 5.03 16.63
C GLU A 165 18.92 5.67 17.88
N ASN A 166 18.15 6.36 18.72
CA ASN A 166 18.60 6.93 20.00
C ASN A 166 18.77 5.88 21.11
N PHE A 167 18.47 4.61 20.85
CA PHE A 167 18.54 3.52 21.83
C PHE A 167 19.44 2.39 21.32
N ASP A 168 20.06 1.64 22.23
CA ASP A 168 20.82 0.42 21.90
C ASP A 168 19.88 -0.79 21.88
N LEU A 169 19.26 -1.02 20.72
CA LEU A 169 18.29 -2.11 20.54
C LEU A 169 18.97 -3.49 20.66
N LYS A 170 20.25 -3.59 20.28
CA LYS A 170 21.00 -4.84 20.31
C LYS A 170 21.23 -5.30 21.74
N GLU A 171 21.60 -4.37 22.65
CA GLU A 171 21.80 -4.66 24.06
C GLU A 171 20.51 -5.13 24.74
N MET A 172 19.36 -4.54 24.36
CA MET A 172 18.06 -4.93 24.90
C MET A 172 17.64 -6.33 24.49
N GLY A 173 18.07 -6.79 23.34
CA GLY A 173 17.67 -8.08 22.75
C GLY A 173 16.33 -8.01 22.01
N LEU A 174 16.29 -8.69 20.88
CA LEU A 174 15.08 -8.77 20.03
C LEU A 174 13.93 -9.43 20.81
N PHE A 175 12.74 -8.83 20.72
CA PHE A 175 11.51 -9.25 21.40
C PHE A 175 11.56 -9.22 22.96
N SER A 176 12.57 -8.62 23.57
CA SER A 176 12.49 -8.31 25.00
C SER A 176 11.32 -7.36 25.29
N SER A 177 10.83 -7.34 26.53
CA SER A 177 9.76 -6.41 26.92
C SER A 177 10.18 -4.94 26.72
N GLU A 178 11.45 -4.63 26.95
CA GLU A 178 12.00 -3.30 26.73
C GLU A 178 12.01 -2.92 25.24
N TYR A 179 12.46 -3.82 24.35
CA TYR A 179 12.41 -3.61 22.91
C TYR A 179 10.97 -3.39 22.41
N ILE A 180 10.04 -4.27 22.82
CA ILE A 180 8.63 -4.19 22.41
C ILE A 180 8.02 -2.85 22.88
N HIS A 181 8.32 -2.45 24.11
CA HIS A 181 7.85 -1.20 24.67
C HIS A 181 8.37 0.01 23.87
N LEU A 182 9.69 0.11 23.66
CA LEU A 182 10.28 1.23 22.91
C LEU A 182 9.81 1.29 21.46
N PHE A 183 9.73 0.14 20.80
CA PHE A 183 9.20 0.07 19.43
C PHE A 183 7.75 0.58 19.36
N THR A 184 6.93 0.15 20.31
CA THR A 184 5.52 0.56 20.38
C THR A 184 5.37 2.06 20.63
N GLU A 185 6.16 2.62 21.57
CA GLU A 185 6.11 4.06 21.87
C GLU A 185 6.63 4.91 20.69
N ALA A 186 7.74 4.52 20.06
CA ALA A 186 8.24 5.19 18.86
C ALA A 186 7.20 5.17 17.72
N LYS A 187 6.55 4.01 17.51
CA LYS A 187 5.46 3.88 16.55
C LYS A 187 4.29 4.80 16.88
N LYS A 188 3.84 4.89 18.12
CA LYS A 188 2.72 5.78 18.53
C LYS A 188 3.03 7.22 18.18
N LEU A 189 4.25 7.68 18.48
CA LEU A 189 4.68 9.03 18.19
C LEU A 189 4.67 9.33 16.69
N ALA A 190 5.24 8.45 15.86
CA ALA A 190 5.25 8.60 14.41
C ALA A 190 3.83 8.56 13.80
N PHE A 191 2.94 7.72 14.33
CA PHE A 191 1.54 7.62 13.89
C PHE A 191 0.70 8.84 14.30
N ALA A 192 1.02 9.49 15.41
CA ALA A 192 0.38 10.75 15.78
C ALA A 192 0.70 11.86 14.75
N ASP A 193 1.96 11.95 14.30
CA ASP A 193 2.36 12.86 13.24
C ASP A 193 1.68 12.52 11.92
N ARG A 194 1.60 11.21 11.58
CA ARG A 194 0.90 10.72 10.39
C ARG A 194 -0.57 11.15 10.39
N ALA A 195 -1.27 10.91 11.49
CA ALA A 195 -2.69 11.25 11.61
C ALA A 195 -2.95 12.75 11.40
N LYS A 196 -2.05 13.60 11.83
CA LYS A 196 -2.19 15.05 11.76
C LYS A 196 -1.80 15.64 10.40
N HIS A 197 -0.74 15.13 9.77
CA HIS A 197 -0.09 15.82 8.67
C HIS A 197 -0.19 15.12 7.30
N TYR A 198 -0.51 13.80 7.24
CA TYR A 198 -0.41 13.09 5.96
C TYR A 198 -1.68 13.23 5.14
N ALA A 199 -1.51 13.91 4.03
CA ALA A 199 -2.56 14.23 3.07
C ALA A 199 -1.93 14.43 1.68
N ASP A 200 -2.73 14.82 0.69
CA ASP A 200 -2.23 15.23 -0.62
C ASP A 200 -1.40 16.52 -0.50
N PRO A 201 -0.10 16.50 -0.86
CA PRO A 201 0.77 17.67 -0.78
C PRO A 201 0.35 18.83 -1.71
N ALA A 202 -0.52 18.58 -2.70
CA ALA A 202 -1.10 19.66 -3.50
C ALA A 202 -2.15 20.49 -2.73
N PHE A 203 -2.66 19.99 -1.59
CA PHE A 203 -3.71 20.60 -0.78
C PHE A 203 -3.25 20.95 0.64
N SER A 204 -2.11 20.44 1.09
CA SER A 204 -1.61 20.66 2.44
C SER A 204 -0.10 20.72 2.48
N GLU A 205 0.45 21.67 3.24
CA GLU A 205 1.88 21.71 3.50
C GLU A 205 2.27 20.66 4.55
N ILE A 206 3.17 19.76 4.17
CA ILE A 206 3.62 18.68 5.02
C ILE A 206 5.10 18.90 5.36
N PRO A 207 5.48 19.07 6.64
CA PRO A 207 6.85 19.41 7.02
C PRO A 207 7.79 18.19 7.00
N ILE A 208 7.93 17.53 5.83
CA ILE A 208 8.66 16.25 5.67
C ILE A 208 10.09 16.37 6.20
N LYS A 209 10.82 17.44 5.83
CA LYS A 209 12.21 17.64 6.25
C LYS A 209 12.36 17.68 7.78
N GLN A 210 11.40 18.31 8.48
CA GLN A 210 11.36 18.34 9.93
C GLN A 210 11.05 16.97 10.50
N LEU A 211 10.01 16.30 9.99
CA LEU A 211 9.55 15.00 10.49
C LEU A 211 10.63 13.92 10.44
N ILE A 212 11.51 13.92 9.41
CA ILE A 212 12.61 12.96 9.28
C ILE A 212 13.95 13.47 9.83
N SER A 213 13.99 14.65 10.45
CA SER A 213 15.22 15.19 11.00
C SER A 213 15.65 14.46 12.28
N LYS A 214 16.96 14.32 12.47
CA LYS A 214 17.52 13.67 13.68
C LYS A 214 17.27 14.50 14.95
N SER A 215 17.21 15.84 14.84
CA SER A 215 16.84 16.70 15.97
C SER A 215 15.42 16.43 16.43
N TYR A 216 14.46 16.39 15.51
CA TYR A 216 13.06 16.07 15.83
C TYR A 216 12.93 14.66 16.41
N ALA A 217 13.61 13.68 15.84
CA ALA A 217 13.62 12.31 16.35
C ALA A 217 14.15 12.23 17.81
N LYS A 218 15.19 13.00 18.15
CA LYS A 218 15.71 13.10 19.50
C LYS A 218 14.70 13.72 20.48
N GLU A 219 14.02 14.78 20.06
CA GLU A 219 12.93 15.38 20.84
C GLU A 219 11.80 14.38 21.08
N ARG A 220 11.40 13.62 20.04
CA ARG A 220 10.36 12.59 20.16
C ARG A 220 10.82 11.44 21.06
N ALA A 221 12.06 10.96 20.94
CA ALA A 221 12.62 9.92 21.78
C ALA A 221 12.64 10.31 23.28
N ALA A 222 12.85 11.59 23.58
CA ALA A 222 12.85 12.12 24.96
C ALA A 222 11.44 12.09 25.61
N LEU A 223 10.37 11.94 24.83
CA LEU A 223 9.00 11.80 25.34
C LEU A 223 8.67 10.37 25.80
N ILE A 224 9.51 9.39 25.47
CA ILE A 224 9.29 7.99 25.81
C ILE A 224 9.69 7.76 27.27
N ASP A 225 8.71 7.41 28.11
CA ASP A 225 8.96 6.89 29.45
C ASP A 225 9.29 5.39 29.35
N LYS A 226 10.51 5.00 29.69
CA LYS A 226 10.96 3.60 29.58
C LYS A 226 10.21 2.62 30.49
N ASN A 227 9.53 3.14 31.52
CA ASN A 227 8.87 2.34 32.55
C ASN A 227 7.33 2.39 32.44
N LYS A 228 6.79 3.24 31.57
CA LYS A 228 5.35 3.48 31.49
C LYS A 228 4.88 3.70 30.08
N ALA A 229 3.91 2.90 29.62
CA ALA A 229 3.27 3.10 28.35
C ALA A 229 2.47 4.40 28.34
N ALA A 230 2.64 5.21 27.28
CA ALA A 230 1.79 6.37 27.08
C ALA A 230 0.32 5.93 26.85
N LEU A 231 -0.61 6.65 27.48
CA LEU A 231 -2.02 6.41 27.23
C LEU A 231 -2.36 6.80 25.78
N VAL A 232 -2.88 5.85 25.03
CA VAL A 232 -3.50 6.11 23.73
C VAL A 232 -4.99 6.13 23.97
N ASP A 233 -5.67 7.21 23.58
CA ASP A 233 -7.13 7.25 23.62
C ASP A 233 -7.70 6.09 22.81
N LYS A 234 -8.81 5.51 23.32
CA LYS A 234 -9.41 4.25 22.94
C LYS A 234 -9.39 3.92 21.45
N SER A 235 -9.10 2.65 21.17
CA SER A 235 -8.87 1.95 19.91
C SER A 235 -10.03 1.94 18.91
N GLY A 236 -9.65 1.87 17.65
CA GLY A 236 -10.49 1.47 16.54
C GLY A 236 -9.83 0.35 15.70
N ILE A 237 -10.58 -0.35 14.88
CA ILE A 237 -10.24 -1.63 14.18
C ILE A 237 -9.20 -1.41 13.06
N PRO A 238 -8.12 -2.23 12.92
CA PRO A 238 -7.36 -2.28 11.69
C PRO A 238 -8.14 -3.05 10.63
N SER A 239 -8.40 -2.44 9.51
CA SER A 239 -8.80 -3.17 8.32
C SER A 239 -7.61 -3.94 7.77
N GLY A 240 -7.76 -5.25 7.56
CA GLY A 240 -6.81 -6.04 6.79
C GLY A 240 -6.68 -5.45 5.39
N GLY A 241 -5.45 -5.14 4.93
CA GLY A 241 -5.20 -4.65 3.58
C GLY A 241 -4.75 -5.81 2.69
N ASP A 242 -5.28 -5.89 1.47
CA ASP A 242 -4.75 -6.75 0.42
C ASP A 242 -3.84 -5.94 -0.49
N THR A 243 -2.61 -6.42 -0.65
CA THR A 243 -1.55 -5.68 -1.35
C THR A 243 -0.64 -6.68 -2.03
N ILE A 244 -0.20 -6.36 -3.25
CA ILE A 244 0.85 -7.11 -3.94
C ILE A 244 2.12 -6.27 -3.93
N TYR A 245 3.20 -6.86 -3.46
CA TYR A 245 4.55 -6.33 -3.57
C TYR A 245 5.42 -7.24 -4.42
N LEU A 246 6.21 -6.66 -5.31
CA LEU A 246 7.25 -7.38 -6.03
C LEU A 246 8.55 -6.57 -6.05
N THR A 247 9.66 -7.29 -6.12
CA THR A 247 10.98 -6.73 -6.35
C THR A 247 11.70 -7.52 -7.44
N ALA A 248 12.51 -6.83 -8.22
CA ALA A 248 13.39 -7.44 -9.20
C ALA A 248 14.71 -6.69 -9.23
N ALA A 249 15.80 -7.41 -9.48
CA ALA A 249 17.13 -6.84 -9.65
C ALA A 249 17.86 -7.54 -10.78
N ASP A 250 18.73 -6.81 -11.49
CA ASP A 250 19.57 -7.37 -12.53
C ASP A 250 21.05 -7.28 -12.17
N LYS A 251 21.89 -7.91 -13.01
CA LYS A 251 23.34 -7.92 -12.84
C LYS A 251 24.02 -6.54 -13.02
N PHE A 252 23.29 -5.56 -13.53
CA PHE A 252 23.80 -4.21 -13.73
C PHE A 252 23.52 -3.29 -12.54
N GLY A 253 22.82 -3.79 -11.52
CA GLY A 253 22.44 -3.04 -10.33
C GLY A 253 21.12 -2.27 -10.47
N ASN A 254 20.37 -2.48 -11.55
CA ASN A 254 19.00 -1.98 -11.64
C ASN A 254 18.13 -2.75 -10.66
N MET A 255 17.29 -2.04 -9.93
CA MET A 255 16.37 -2.62 -8.96
C MET A 255 15.00 -1.97 -9.10
N VAL A 256 13.95 -2.80 -8.98
CA VAL A 256 12.55 -2.36 -8.94
C VAL A 256 11.96 -2.70 -7.60
N SER A 257 11.24 -1.77 -7.00
CA SER A 257 10.39 -1.96 -5.83
C SER A 257 8.98 -1.52 -6.23
N LEU A 258 8.10 -2.48 -6.52
CA LEU A 258 6.76 -2.22 -7.04
C LEU A 258 5.71 -2.70 -6.04
N ILE A 259 4.77 -1.83 -5.74
CA ILE A 259 3.62 -2.14 -4.90
C ILE A 259 2.34 -1.64 -5.56
N GLN A 260 1.30 -2.48 -5.55
CA GLN A 260 -0.04 -2.11 -5.97
C GLN A 260 -1.07 -2.78 -5.08
N SER A 261 -2.25 -2.18 -4.95
CA SER A 261 -3.23 -2.65 -3.98
C SER A 261 -4.60 -2.06 -4.23
N ASN A 262 -5.62 -2.85 -3.97
CA ASN A 262 -7.00 -2.39 -3.89
C ASN A 262 -7.35 -1.82 -2.51
N TYR A 263 -6.44 -1.84 -1.56
CA TYR A 263 -6.50 -1.48 -0.15
C TYR A 263 -7.07 -2.60 0.72
N ARG A 264 -8.37 -2.76 0.86
CA ARG A 264 -8.94 -3.90 1.61
C ARG A 264 -9.06 -5.11 0.70
N GLY A 265 -8.75 -6.32 1.16
CA GLY A 265 -8.99 -7.60 0.50
C GLY A 265 -9.32 -7.54 -1.00
N MET A 266 -10.58 -7.72 -1.32
CA MET A 266 -11.10 -7.60 -2.68
C MET A 266 -11.49 -6.15 -3.06
N GLY A 267 -10.86 -5.13 -2.46
CA GLY A 267 -11.18 -3.72 -2.68
C GLY A 267 -12.62 -3.39 -2.35
N SER A 268 -13.28 -2.65 -3.24
CA SER A 268 -14.71 -2.32 -3.09
C SER A 268 -15.64 -3.53 -3.26
N GLY A 269 -15.16 -4.68 -3.73
CA GLY A 269 -15.98 -5.82 -4.12
C GLY A 269 -16.83 -5.60 -5.38
N MET A 270 -16.88 -4.38 -5.90
CA MET A 270 -17.69 -4.02 -7.07
C MET A 270 -16.93 -4.25 -8.37
N VAL A 271 -17.53 -4.99 -9.29
CA VAL A 271 -16.93 -5.35 -10.58
C VAL A 271 -17.67 -4.63 -11.70
N PRO A 272 -17.04 -3.73 -12.47
CA PRO A 272 -17.66 -3.17 -13.66
C PRO A 272 -17.97 -4.28 -14.68
N PRO A 273 -19.16 -4.29 -15.29
CA PRO A 273 -19.64 -5.41 -16.11
C PRO A 273 -18.71 -5.69 -17.29
N GLY A 274 -18.36 -6.96 -17.48
CA GLY A 274 -17.52 -7.42 -18.58
C GLY A 274 -16.04 -7.10 -18.49
N LEU A 275 -15.55 -6.42 -17.44
CA LEU A 275 -14.14 -6.03 -17.33
C LEU A 275 -13.29 -7.02 -16.51
N GLY A 276 -13.89 -7.87 -15.69
CA GLY A 276 -13.23 -8.96 -15.00
C GLY A 276 -12.32 -8.56 -13.82
N PHE A 277 -12.36 -7.30 -13.36
CA PHE A 277 -11.64 -6.84 -12.19
C PHE A 277 -12.54 -6.01 -11.27
N MET A 278 -12.18 -5.95 -10.00
CA MET A 278 -12.85 -5.09 -9.03
C MET A 278 -12.12 -3.76 -8.84
N LEU A 279 -12.88 -2.75 -8.45
CA LEU A 279 -12.36 -1.43 -8.17
C LEU A 279 -11.73 -1.38 -6.76
N GLN A 280 -10.73 -0.53 -6.60
CA GLN A 280 -10.12 -0.25 -5.30
C GLN A 280 -11.08 0.57 -4.41
N ASP A 281 -10.85 0.58 -3.10
CA ASP A 281 -11.69 1.26 -2.11
C ASP A 281 -10.96 2.33 -1.28
N ARG A 282 -9.89 2.95 -1.82
CA ARG A 282 -9.09 3.95 -1.08
C ARG A 282 -9.81 5.25 -0.78
N GLY A 283 -10.95 5.52 -1.42
CA GLY A 283 -11.81 6.66 -1.08
C GLY A 283 -12.23 6.66 0.39
N GLU A 284 -12.35 5.51 1.03
CA GLU A 284 -12.63 5.41 2.47
C GLU A 284 -11.53 6.00 3.37
N LEU A 285 -10.32 6.19 2.83
CA LEU A 285 -9.20 6.76 3.57
C LEU A 285 -9.22 8.29 3.66
N PHE A 286 -10.20 8.96 3.07
CA PHE A 286 -10.44 10.37 3.35
C PHE A 286 -11.01 10.59 4.75
N SER A 287 -10.73 11.76 5.32
CA SER A 287 -11.44 12.24 6.49
C SER A 287 -12.76 12.93 6.07
N LEU A 288 -13.81 12.75 6.86
CA LEU A 288 -15.07 13.51 6.73
C LEU A 288 -15.13 14.69 7.71
N VAL A 289 -14.07 14.94 8.47
CA VAL A 289 -14.00 16.02 9.45
C VAL A 289 -13.54 17.30 8.76
N GLU A 290 -14.38 18.32 8.80
CA GLU A 290 -14.08 19.65 8.26
C GLU A 290 -12.79 20.23 8.88
N GLY A 291 -11.94 20.84 8.05
CA GLY A 291 -10.65 21.39 8.44
C GLY A 291 -9.53 20.39 8.65
N HIS A 292 -9.79 19.07 8.52
CA HIS A 292 -8.72 18.07 8.55
C HIS A 292 -7.89 18.11 7.26
N ALA A 293 -6.56 17.96 7.36
CA ALA A 293 -5.66 18.01 6.21
C ALA A 293 -6.07 17.03 5.08
N ASN A 294 -6.56 15.85 5.44
CA ASN A 294 -6.98 14.79 4.52
C ASN A 294 -8.52 14.75 4.33
N VAL A 295 -9.23 15.87 4.54
CA VAL A 295 -10.68 15.93 4.27
C VAL A 295 -10.96 15.69 2.78
N ILE A 296 -12.09 15.02 2.51
CA ILE A 296 -12.53 14.76 1.14
C ILE A 296 -12.77 16.06 0.37
N GLU A 297 -12.17 16.19 -0.81
CA GLU A 297 -12.28 17.38 -1.64
C GLU A 297 -12.11 17.00 -3.12
N GLY A 298 -12.72 17.77 -4.03
CA GLY A 298 -12.59 17.54 -5.46
C GLY A 298 -11.15 17.68 -5.95
N GLY A 299 -10.70 16.75 -6.80
CA GLY A 299 -9.34 16.72 -7.35
C GLY A 299 -8.24 16.30 -6.37
N LYS A 300 -8.58 15.95 -5.12
CA LYS A 300 -7.65 15.55 -4.07
C LYS A 300 -7.43 14.05 -4.05
N ARG A 301 -6.19 13.62 -3.80
CA ARG A 301 -5.83 12.23 -3.55
C ARG A 301 -6.05 11.87 -2.09
N PRO A 302 -6.61 10.69 -1.78
CA PRO A 302 -6.69 10.22 -0.40
C PRO A 302 -5.29 9.92 0.15
N PHE A 303 -5.13 9.97 1.46
CA PHE A 303 -4.07 9.26 2.13
C PHE A 303 -4.07 7.80 1.68
N HIS A 304 -2.90 7.18 1.53
CA HIS A 304 -2.80 5.75 1.20
C HIS A 304 -1.69 5.04 1.96
N THR A 305 -1.76 3.70 1.96
CA THR A 305 -0.92 2.86 2.81
C THR A 305 0.22 2.16 2.07
N ILE A 306 0.26 2.16 0.74
CA ILE A 306 1.29 1.45 -0.03
C ILE A 306 2.62 2.22 -0.02
N ILE A 307 3.70 1.54 0.35
CA ILE A 307 5.04 2.11 0.52
C ILE A 307 6.12 1.14 -0.01
N PRO A 308 6.50 1.22 -1.29
CA PRO A 308 7.67 0.48 -1.77
C PRO A 308 8.94 1.18 -1.28
N ALA A 309 9.95 0.42 -0.85
CA ALA A 309 11.15 0.97 -0.23
C ALA A 309 12.45 0.49 -0.86
N PHE A 310 13.52 1.27 -0.64
CA PHE A 310 14.89 0.92 -0.97
C PHE A 310 15.84 1.20 0.20
N VAL A 311 16.95 0.47 0.20
CA VAL A 311 18.10 0.80 1.05
C VAL A 311 19.33 0.97 0.16
N THR A 312 20.11 1.99 0.43
CA THR A 312 21.46 2.16 -0.15
C THR A 312 22.50 2.17 0.96
N LYS A 313 23.68 1.63 0.64
CA LYS A 313 24.87 1.69 1.52
C LYS A 313 26.03 2.27 0.73
N ASP A 314 26.71 3.27 1.31
CA ASP A 314 27.84 3.96 0.65
C ASP A 314 27.50 4.44 -0.78
N GLY A 315 26.27 4.94 -0.97
CA GLY A 315 25.75 5.43 -2.24
C GLY A 315 25.42 4.33 -3.28
N LYS A 316 25.51 3.05 -2.92
CA LYS A 316 25.21 1.92 -3.81
C LYS A 316 23.89 1.25 -3.45
N PRO A 317 23.15 0.71 -4.43
CA PRO A 317 21.98 -0.11 -4.18
C PRO A 317 22.33 -1.27 -3.25
N PHE A 318 21.50 -1.52 -2.22
CA PHE A 318 21.70 -2.59 -1.26
C PHE A 318 20.51 -3.54 -1.20
N ILE A 319 19.32 -3.03 -0.97
CA ILE A 319 18.07 -3.83 -0.91
C ILE A 319 16.91 -3.02 -1.50
N SER A 320 16.02 -3.68 -2.25
CA SER A 320 14.66 -3.24 -2.48
C SER A 320 13.72 -4.14 -1.67
N PHE A 321 12.77 -3.55 -0.94
CA PHE A 321 11.89 -4.31 -0.08
C PHE A 321 10.52 -3.64 0.09
N GLY A 322 9.56 -4.42 0.56
CA GLY A 322 8.23 -3.96 0.91
C GLY A 322 7.43 -5.10 1.53
N VAL A 323 6.33 -4.75 2.14
CA VAL A 323 5.39 -5.68 2.77
C VAL A 323 3.96 -5.29 2.45
N MET A 324 3.02 -6.19 2.66
CA MET A 324 1.59 -5.91 2.65
C MET A 324 1.06 -5.63 4.06
N GLY A 325 -0.22 -5.22 4.19
CA GLY A 325 -0.91 -5.13 5.47
C GLY A 325 -1.33 -3.71 5.90
N GLY A 326 -1.66 -2.82 4.97
CA GLY A 326 -2.22 -1.50 5.29
C GLY A 326 -1.32 -0.71 6.25
N ALA A 327 -1.84 -0.32 7.41
CA ALA A 327 -1.11 0.43 8.44
C ALA A 327 -0.01 -0.39 9.18
N THR A 328 0.10 -1.69 8.92
CA THR A 328 1.22 -2.52 9.40
C THR A 328 2.49 -2.24 8.61
N GLN A 329 2.41 -1.78 7.36
CA GLN A 329 3.56 -1.63 6.48
C GLN A 329 4.71 -0.81 7.11
N PRO A 330 4.52 0.43 7.65
CA PRO A 330 5.63 1.18 8.24
C PRO A 330 6.23 0.49 9.46
N GLN A 331 5.43 -0.22 10.24
CA GLN A 331 5.88 -0.99 11.40
C GLN A 331 6.78 -2.16 10.98
N ALA A 332 6.36 -2.88 9.92
CA ALA A 332 7.12 -4.00 9.38
C ALA A 332 8.39 -3.54 8.66
N HIS A 333 8.35 -2.42 7.91
CA HIS A 333 9.54 -1.83 7.31
C HIS A 333 10.62 -1.52 8.35
N ALA A 334 10.23 -0.84 9.44
CA ALA A 334 11.17 -0.54 10.53
C ALA A 334 11.75 -1.82 11.15
N GLN A 335 10.93 -2.85 11.41
CA GLN A 335 11.39 -4.10 12.00
C GLN A 335 12.33 -4.89 11.08
N ILE A 336 12.04 -4.93 9.76
CA ILE A 336 12.94 -5.57 8.80
C ILE A 336 14.32 -4.89 8.80
N ILE A 337 14.36 -3.56 8.77
CA ILE A 337 15.60 -2.79 8.80
C ILE A 337 16.36 -3.01 10.11
N ILE A 338 15.68 -3.01 11.25
CA ILE A 338 16.26 -3.30 12.58
C ILE A 338 16.82 -4.73 12.61
N ASN A 339 16.07 -5.72 12.14
CA ASN A 339 16.53 -7.12 12.11
C ASN A 339 17.82 -7.29 11.29
N LEU A 340 17.88 -6.65 10.13
CA LEU A 340 19.06 -6.70 9.26
C LEU A 340 20.26 -5.95 9.86
N ILE A 341 20.07 -4.75 10.43
CA ILE A 341 21.15 -3.83 10.78
C ILE A 341 21.56 -3.98 12.23
N ASP A 342 20.62 -4.00 13.17
CA ASP A 342 20.93 -4.10 14.61
C ASP A 342 21.24 -5.55 15.03
N PHE A 343 20.43 -6.49 14.53
CA PHE A 343 20.54 -7.91 14.92
C PHE A 343 21.36 -8.76 13.96
N GLY A 344 21.71 -8.23 12.78
CA GLY A 344 22.59 -8.91 11.81
C GLY A 344 21.94 -10.11 11.10
N TYR A 345 20.62 -10.16 11.02
CA TYR A 345 19.90 -11.20 10.32
C TYR A 345 20.19 -11.15 8.81
N ASN A 346 20.19 -12.29 8.15
CA ASN A 346 20.15 -12.35 6.70
C ASN A 346 18.73 -12.02 6.18
N LEU A 347 18.58 -11.89 4.85
CA LEU A 347 17.30 -11.51 4.25
C LEU A 347 16.16 -12.47 4.56
N GLN A 348 16.44 -13.80 4.56
CA GLN A 348 15.44 -14.81 4.85
C GLN A 348 15.04 -14.77 6.33
N GLU A 349 16.01 -14.71 7.22
CA GLU A 349 15.77 -14.60 8.66
C GLU A 349 14.97 -13.35 9.02
N ALA A 350 15.29 -12.20 8.41
CA ALA A 350 14.55 -10.96 8.62
C ALA A 350 13.10 -11.04 8.08
N GLY A 351 12.89 -11.81 7.01
CA GLY A 351 11.56 -12.09 6.46
C GLY A 351 10.73 -13.04 7.32
N ASP A 352 11.34 -14.07 7.86
CA ASP A 352 10.69 -15.13 8.64
C ASP A 352 10.47 -14.73 10.12
N ALA A 353 11.24 -13.76 10.62
CA ALA A 353 11.13 -13.31 12.01
C ALA A 353 9.72 -12.87 12.35
N PRO A 354 9.21 -13.22 13.54
CA PRO A 354 7.95 -12.69 14.05
C PRO A 354 7.91 -11.17 14.01
N ARG A 355 6.72 -10.59 13.84
CA ARG A 355 6.54 -9.13 13.80
C ARG A 355 5.59 -8.67 14.89
N ILE A 356 5.97 -7.56 15.52
CA ILE A 356 5.10 -6.84 16.45
C ILE A 356 4.17 -5.98 15.60
N VAL A 357 2.88 -6.04 15.87
CA VAL A 357 1.88 -5.13 15.31
C VAL A 357 1.17 -4.45 16.47
N HIS A 358 1.29 -3.15 16.58
CA HIS A 358 0.54 -2.34 17.51
C HIS A 358 -0.61 -1.63 16.79
N SER A 359 -1.82 -1.81 17.30
CA SER A 359 -3.04 -1.12 16.86
C SER A 359 -3.42 -0.01 17.84
N GLY A 360 -4.46 0.76 17.53
CA GLY A 360 -5.02 1.76 18.46
C GLY A 360 -4.51 3.19 18.26
N SER A 361 -3.56 3.45 17.35
CA SER A 361 -3.15 4.82 16.99
C SER A 361 -4.17 5.48 16.06
N SER A 362 -4.20 6.82 16.05
CA SER A 362 -5.05 7.60 15.14
C SER A 362 -4.64 7.44 13.67
N GLN A 363 -5.62 7.61 12.79
CA GLN A 363 -5.48 7.55 11.32
C GLN A 363 -5.65 8.95 10.70
N PRO A 364 -5.13 9.20 9.48
CA PRO A 364 -5.44 10.42 8.72
C PRO A 364 -6.91 10.55 8.29
N THR A 365 -7.74 9.55 8.51
CA THR A 365 -9.21 9.59 8.42
C THR A 365 -9.85 10.30 9.61
N ASN A 366 -9.08 10.66 10.61
CA ASN A 366 -9.51 11.10 11.95
C ASN A 366 -10.20 9.99 12.78
N GLU A 367 -10.13 8.76 12.32
CA GLU A 367 -10.56 7.57 13.05
C GLU A 367 -9.36 6.94 13.78
N LYS A 368 -9.63 6.07 14.73
CA LYS A 368 -8.60 5.27 15.39
C LYS A 368 -8.44 3.94 14.65
N MET A 369 -7.22 3.44 14.60
CA MET A 369 -6.95 2.08 14.13
C MET A 369 -7.78 1.11 14.96
N GLN A 370 -8.66 0.37 14.30
CA GLN A 370 -9.44 -0.68 14.94
C GLN A 370 -8.59 -1.98 14.98
N THR A 371 -8.68 -2.74 16.05
CA THR A 371 -8.20 -4.12 16.11
C THR A 371 -9.32 -5.05 15.66
N GLU A 372 -9.11 -5.83 14.62
CA GLU A 372 -9.89 -7.05 14.47
C GLU A 372 -9.52 -7.96 15.65
N ALA A 373 -10.52 -8.40 16.41
CA ALA A 373 -10.34 -9.57 17.24
C ALA A 373 -10.09 -10.75 16.30
N VAL A 374 -8.92 -11.35 16.42
CA VAL A 374 -8.57 -12.60 15.74
C VAL A 374 -9.45 -13.72 16.30
#